data_117f38824cfe0f50e084dc8f35d1f4f5
#
_entry.id   117f38824cfe0f50e084dc8f35d1f4f5
#
_cell.length_a   1.000
_cell.length_b   1.000
_cell.length_c   1.000
_cell.angle_alpha   90.00
_cell.angle_beta   90.00
_cell.angle_gamma   90.00
#
_symmetry.space_group_name_H-M   'P 1'
#
loop_
_entity.id
_entity.type
_entity.pdbx_description
1 polymer ?
#
loop_
_entity_poly.entity_id
_entity_poly.type
_entity_poly.pdbx_seq_one_letter_code
_entity_poly.pdbx_strand_id
1 'polypeptide(L)'
;MSYKSNNNKQNKTYPVGIIGGGQLALMLVEAAKERDIKVCVQTKSLKDPGSLKADFVIEADPLQIKGNKNLLNECEKIIFENEWIKVDKLKQLSSPKNFVPDLDSISPLVDRISQKKFIKKLGLPSPNW
;
A
#
# COMPACT_ATOMS: atom_id res chain seq x y z
N MET A 1 7.48 -40.16 -6.48
CA MET A 1 7.74 -38.87 -7.16
C MET A 1 7.50 -37.75 -6.17
N SER A 2 8.54 -37.15 -5.65
CA SER A 2 8.43 -36.01 -4.73
C SER A 2 8.33 -34.71 -5.54
N TYR A 3 7.18 -34.06 -5.47
CA TYR A 3 7.04 -32.69 -5.97
C TYR A 3 7.84 -31.76 -5.06
N LYS A 4 9.04 -31.37 -5.49
CA LYS A 4 9.74 -30.21 -4.90
C LYS A 4 8.96 -28.96 -5.33
N SER A 5 8.21 -28.36 -4.40
CA SER A 5 7.73 -27.01 -4.55
C SER A 5 8.95 -26.09 -4.53
N ASN A 6 9.35 -25.59 -5.69
CA ASN A 6 10.32 -24.52 -5.79
C ASN A 6 9.66 -23.24 -5.22
N ASN A 7 9.78 -23.05 -3.91
CA ASN A 7 9.59 -21.74 -3.29
C ASN A 7 10.80 -20.85 -3.69
N ASN A 8 10.78 -20.34 -4.91
CA ASN A 8 11.57 -19.15 -5.24
C ASN A 8 10.96 -17.97 -4.48
N LYS A 9 11.31 -17.82 -3.21
CA LYS A 9 11.23 -16.52 -2.55
C LYS A 9 12.22 -15.63 -3.29
N GLN A 10 11.76 -14.87 -4.28
CA GLN A 10 12.52 -13.74 -4.78
C GLN A 10 12.80 -12.84 -3.57
N ASN A 11 14.07 -12.68 -3.21
CA ASN A 11 14.47 -11.72 -2.19
C ASN A 11 14.07 -10.34 -2.69
N LYS A 12 13.01 -9.78 -2.10
CA LYS A 12 12.53 -8.46 -2.43
C LYS A 12 13.51 -7.42 -1.91
N THR A 13 13.73 -6.39 -2.70
CA THR A 13 14.80 -5.40 -2.46
C THR A 13 14.48 -4.47 -1.29
N TYR A 14 13.19 -4.14 -1.10
CA TYR A 14 12.75 -3.18 -0.11
C TYR A 14 11.81 -3.82 0.92
N PRO A 15 12.00 -3.58 2.23
CA PRO A 15 11.06 -4.02 3.25
C PRO A 15 9.66 -3.42 3.08
N VAL A 16 9.58 -2.14 2.65
CA VAL A 16 8.33 -1.38 2.60
C VAL A 16 8.17 -0.69 1.26
N GLY A 17 6.99 -0.82 0.68
CA GLY A 17 6.50 -0.03 -0.43
C GLY A 17 5.33 0.86 -0.01
N ILE A 18 5.25 2.08 -0.55
CA ILE A 18 4.17 3.03 -0.29
C ILE A 18 3.42 3.32 -1.59
N ILE A 19 2.10 3.14 -1.58
CA ILE A 19 1.21 3.60 -2.64
C ILE A 19 0.76 5.02 -2.33
N GLY A 20 1.23 5.98 -3.13
CA GLY A 20 1.04 7.42 -2.94
C GLY A 20 2.35 8.13 -2.60
N GLY A 21 2.48 9.38 -3.02
CA GLY A 21 3.72 10.15 -2.89
C GLY A 21 3.55 11.54 -2.28
N GLY A 22 2.41 11.83 -1.67
CA GLY A 22 2.11 13.13 -1.08
C GLY A 22 2.81 13.39 0.26
N GLN A 23 2.26 14.31 1.04
CA GLN A 23 2.84 14.73 2.32
C GLN A 23 2.86 13.61 3.36
N LEU A 24 1.82 12.77 3.41
CA LEU A 24 1.79 11.64 4.35
C LEU A 24 2.83 10.58 3.97
N ALA A 25 3.03 10.34 2.66
CA ALA A 25 4.09 9.45 2.20
C ALA A 25 5.48 9.97 2.61
N LEU A 26 5.73 11.29 2.52
CA LEU A 26 6.97 11.88 3.01
C LEU A 26 7.19 11.61 4.50
N MET A 27 6.16 11.81 5.34
CA MET A 27 6.25 11.52 6.78
C MET A 27 6.55 10.05 7.06
N LEU A 28 5.95 9.13 6.30
CA LEU A 28 6.21 7.70 6.40
C LEU A 28 7.65 7.34 6.01
N VAL A 29 8.16 7.93 4.92
CA VAL A 29 9.55 7.76 4.48
C VAL A 29 10.52 8.28 5.53
N GLU A 30 10.27 9.45 6.12
CA GLU A 30 11.11 10.02 7.18
C GLU A 30 11.13 9.11 8.42
N ALA A 31 9.98 8.63 8.87
CA ALA A 31 9.88 7.70 9.99
C ALA A 31 10.59 6.35 9.73
N ALA A 32 10.55 5.88 8.49
CA ALA A 32 11.27 4.68 8.08
C ALA A 32 12.79 4.89 8.11
N LYS A 33 13.27 6.03 7.64
CA LYS A 33 14.71 6.39 7.67
C LYS A 33 15.27 6.47 9.07
N GLU A 34 14.52 7.00 10.03
CA GLU A 34 14.92 7.02 11.45
C GLU A 34 15.14 5.61 12.04
N ARG A 35 14.63 4.58 11.36
CA ARG A 35 14.72 3.16 11.75
C ARG A 35 15.56 2.32 10.80
N ASP A 36 16.32 2.96 9.91
CA ASP A 36 17.12 2.29 8.87
C ASP A 36 16.31 1.34 7.96
N ILE A 37 15.00 1.66 7.75
CA ILE A 37 14.12 0.90 6.87
C ILE A 37 14.12 1.55 5.48
N LYS A 38 14.54 0.81 4.46
CA LYS A 38 14.49 1.25 3.06
C LYS A 38 13.08 1.19 2.51
N VAL A 39 12.70 2.24 1.76
CA VAL A 39 11.36 2.45 1.25
C VAL A 39 11.36 2.70 -0.25
N CYS A 40 10.44 2.02 -0.95
CA CYS A 40 10.08 2.31 -2.33
C CYS A 40 8.72 3.02 -2.37
N VAL A 41 8.60 4.12 -3.10
CA VAL A 41 7.37 4.89 -3.26
C VAL A 41 6.83 4.78 -4.68
N GLN A 42 5.54 4.51 -4.83
CA GLN A 42 4.83 4.62 -6.11
C GLN A 42 4.04 5.92 -6.15
N THR A 43 4.35 6.78 -7.12
CA THR A 43 3.69 8.08 -7.27
C THR A 43 3.72 8.58 -8.71
N LYS A 44 2.89 9.58 -9.04
CA LYS A 44 2.80 10.17 -10.39
C LYS A 44 4.02 10.96 -10.80
N SER A 45 4.77 11.52 -9.86
CA SER A 45 5.86 12.44 -10.16
C SER A 45 7.03 12.28 -9.20
N LEU A 46 8.23 12.30 -9.76
CA LEU A 46 9.48 12.36 -8.99
C LEU A 46 9.61 13.63 -8.15
N LYS A 47 8.77 14.64 -8.38
CA LYS A 47 8.72 15.90 -7.62
C LYS A 47 7.76 15.85 -6.43
N ASP A 48 6.99 14.76 -6.30
CA ASP A 48 6.07 14.60 -5.16
C ASP A 48 6.86 14.50 -3.84
N PRO A 49 6.32 15.01 -2.72
CA PRO A 49 7.04 15.07 -1.45
C PRO A 49 7.67 13.74 -1.01
N GLY A 50 6.92 12.65 -1.10
CA GLY A 50 7.39 11.30 -0.74
C GLY A 50 8.54 10.80 -1.60
N SER A 51 8.60 11.23 -2.88
CA SER A 51 9.67 10.85 -3.81
C SER A 51 11.02 11.44 -3.45
N LEU A 52 11.03 12.64 -2.87
CA LEU A 52 12.26 13.40 -2.63
C LEU A 52 13.21 12.73 -1.63
N LYS A 53 12.68 11.88 -0.75
CA LYS A 53 13.45 11.21 0.31
C LYS A 53 13.38 9.67 0.24
N ALA A 54 12.57 9.09 -0.64
CA ALA A 54 12.48 7.64 -0.82
C ALA A 54 13.82 7.06 -1.33
N ASP A 55 14.10 5.80 -0.99
CA ASP A 55 15.28 5.08 -1.51
C ASP A 55 15.10 4.70 -2.97
N PHE A 56 13.87 4.44 -3.40
CA PHE A 56 13.51 4.17 -4.78
C PHE A 56 12.10 4.69 -5.10
N VAL A 57 11.88 5.08 -6.34
CA VAL A 57 10.58 5.59 -6.81
C VAL A 57 10.13 4.86 -8.07
N ILE A 58 8.89 4.39 -8.05
CA ILE A 58 8.19 3.91 -9.22
C ILE A 58 7.27 5.05 -9.69
N GLU A 59 7.65 5.70 -10.80
CA GLU A 59 6.84 6.77 -11.38
C GLU A 59 5.65 6.18 -12.14
N ALA A 60 4.55 6.04 -11.43
CA ALA A 60 3.29 5.52 -11.93
C ALA A 60 2.13 6.01 -11.05
N ASP A 61 0.98 6.30 -11.67
CA ASP A 61 -0.23 6.65 -10.91
C ASP A 61 -0.50 5.58 -9.82
N PRO A 62 -0.76 5.98 -8.57
CA PRO A 62 -1.09 5.05 -7.48
C PRO A 62 -2.24 4.07 -7.78
N LEU A 63 -3.15 4.45 -8.68
CA LEU A 63 -4.26 3.60 -9.12
C LEU A 63 -3.93 2.72 -10.33
N GLN A 64 -2.72 2.82 -10.88
CA GLN A 64 -2.30 2.07 -12.06
C GLN A 64 -1.80 0.67 -11.67
N ILE A 65 -2.49 -0.35 -12.17
CA ILE A 65 -2.22 -1.76 -11.83
C ILE A 65 -0.78 -2.19 -12.16
N LYS A 66 -0.23 -1.74 -13.28
CA LYS A 66 1.16 -2.04 -13.66
C LYS A 66 2.15 -1.51 -12.62
N GLY A 67 1.96 -0.29 -12.15
CA GLY A 67 2.78 0.31 -11.10
C GLY A 67 2.64 -0.44 -9.77
N ASN A 68 1.41 -0.80 -9.37
CA ASN A 68 1.16 -1.60 -8.17
C ASN A 68 1.86 -2.97 -8.25
N LYS A 69 1.82 -3.63 -9.42
CA LYS A 69 2.51 -4.90 -9.64
C LYS A 69 4.03 -4.76 -9.50
N ASN A 70 4.61 -3.70 -10.06
CA ASN A 70 6.04 -3.42 -9.93
C ASN A 70 6.42 -3.19 -8.46
N LEU A 71 5.61 -2.41 -7.72
CA LEU A 71 5.84 -2.18 -6.29
C LEU A 71 5.80 -3.48 -5.48
N LEU A 72 4.81 -4.35 -5.76
CA LEU A 72 4.69 -5.66 -5.12
C LEU A 72 5.86 -6.60 -5.42
N ASN A 73 6.47 -6.49 -6.60
CA ASN A 73 7.65 -7.28 -6.96
C ASN A 73 8.89 -6.83 -6.17
N GLU A 74 9.02 -5.54 -5.89
CA GLU A 74 10.18 -4.95 -5.22
C GLU A 74 10.07 -4.94 -3.69
N CYS A 75 8.87 -4.97 -3.12
CA CYS A 75 8.64 -4.72 -1.71
C CYS A 75 7.99 -5.90 -0.99
N GLU A 76 8.39 -6.12 0.27
CA GLU A 76 7.84 -7.20 1.11
C GLU A 76 6.44 -6.87 1.61
N LYS A 77 6.22 -5.64 2.09
CA LYS A 77 4.95 -5.12 2.58
C LYS A 77 4.60 -3.82 1.89
N ILE A 78 3.32 -3.65 1.60
CA ILE A 78 2.80 -2.44 0.98
C ILE A 78 1.91 -1.71 1.98
N ILE A 79 2.15 -0.42 2.13
CA ILE A 79 1.30 0.50 2.91
C ILE A 79 0.68 1.55 1.97
N PHE A 80 -0.33 2.23 2.45
CA PHE A 80 -1.06 3.24 1.70
C PHE A 80 -0.86 4.62 2.32
N GLU A 81 -0.70 5.63 1.47
CA GLU A 81 -0.73 7.01 1.93
C GLU A 81 -2.13 7.43 2.38
N ASN A 82 -3.16 6.94 1.67
CA ASN A 82 -4.56 7.25 1.93
C ASN A 82 -5.47 6.09 1.49
N GLU A 83 -6.78 6.23 1.77
CA GLU A 83 -7.80 5.23 1.46
C GLU A 83 -8.25 5.17 -0.01
N TRP A 84 -7.75 6.05 -0.87
CA TRP A 84 -8.14 6.11 -2.29
C TRP A 84 -7.44 5.04 -3.11
N ILE A 85 -7.74 3.80 -2.82
CA ILE A 85 -7.15 2.61 -3.42
C ILE A 85 -8.24 1.73 -4.05
N LYS A 86 -7.85 0.96 -5.05
CA LYS A 86 -8.74 -0.02 -5.70
C LYS A 86 -8.53 -1.40 -5.07
N VAL A 87 -9.17 -1.64 -3.93
CA VAL A 87 -9.01 -2.87 -3.14
C VAL A 87 -9.18 -4.13 -3.98
N ASP A 88 -10.25 -4.23 -4.78
CA ASP A 88 -10.53 -5.41 -5.60
C ASP A 88 -9.43 -5.67 -6.63
N LYS A 89 -8.86 -4.63 -7.20
CA LYS A 89 -7.74 -4.73 -8.14
C LYS A 89 -6.48 -5.22 -7.43
N LEU A 90 -6.18 -4.69 -6.26
CA LEU A 90 -5.02 -5.09 -5.46
C LEU A 90 -5.13 -6.54 -4.99
N LYS A 91 -6.32 -7.01 -4.61
CA LYS A 91 -6.57 -8.41 -4.24
C LYS A 91 -6.29 -9.39 -5.40
N GLN A 92 -6.47 -8.96 -6.64
CA GLN A 92 -6.13 -9.76 -7.82
C GLN A 92 -4.62 -9.88 -8.05
N LEU A 93 -3.82 -8.95 -7.52
CA LEU A 93 -2.38 -8.92 -7.71
C LEU A 93 -1.61 -9.72 -6.65
N SER A 94 -2.11 -9.75 -5.42
CA SER A 94 -1.39 -10.33 -4.29
C SER A 94 -2.31 -10.68 -3.13
N SER A 95 -1.79 -11.50 -2.20
CA SER A 95 -2.49 -11.81 -0.95
C SER A 95 -2.82 -10.53 -0.17
N PRO A 96 -4.05 -10.40 0.40
CA PRO A 96 -4.41 -9.28 1.26
C PRO A 96 -3.42 -9.02 2.39
N LYS A 97 -2.77 -10.06 2.91
CA LYS A 97 -1.78 -9.98 4.00
C LYS A 97 -0.44 -9.34 3.61
N ASN A 98 -0.19 -9.12 2.33
CA ASN A 98 1.00 -8.38 1.87
C ASN A 98 0.83 -6.87 2.02
N PHE A 99 -0.36 -6.41 2.37
CA PHE A 99 -0.70 -5.01 2.61
C PHE A 99 -0.87 -4.73 4.11
N VAL A 100 -0.57 -3.50 4.52
CA VAL A 100 -0.73 -3.04 5.91
C VAL A 100 -1.43 -1.68 5.89
N PRO A 101 -2.64 -1.56 6.45
CA PRO A 101 -3.48 -2.67 6.94
C PRO A 101 -3.81 -3.66 5.81
N ASP A 102 -4.17 -4.90 6.15
CA ASP A 102 -4.53 -5.86 5.12
C ASP A 102 -5.79 -5.43 4.36
N LEU A 103 -5.92 -5.90 3.11
CA LEU A 103 -6.99 -5.42 2.21
C LEU A 103 -8.40 -5.80 2.68
N ASP A 104 -8.56 -6.87 3.44
CA ASP A 104 -9.86 -7.27 3.97
C ASP A 104 -10.29 -6.33 5.10
N SER A 105 -9.34 -5.94 5.96
CA SER A 105 -9.58 -5.01 7.06
C SER A 105 -9.92 -3.60 6.57
N ILE A 106 -9.22 -3.10 5.54
CA ILE A 106 -9.46 -1.74 5.03
C ILE A 106 -10.65 -1.64 4.06
N SER A 107 -11.04 -2.74 3.43
CA SER A 107 -12.09 -2.76 2.40
C SER A 107 -13.38 -2.02 2.78
N PRO A 108 -13.96 -2.20 3.99
CA PRO A 108 -15.19 -1.50 4.35
C PRO A 108 -14.99 0.00 4.62
N LEU A 109 -13.75 0.50 4.65
CA LEU A 109 -13.40 1.87 5.03
C LEU A 109 -13.03 2.77 3.85
N VAL A 110 -12.78 2.19 2.67
CA VAL A 110 -12.31 2.95 1.48
C VAL A 110 -13.41 3.75 0.80
N ASP A 111 -14.66 3.41 1.00
CA ASP A 111 -15.82 4.12 0.49
C ASP A 111 -16.62 4.75 1.63
N ARG A 112 -16.99 6.01 1.48
CA ARG A 112 -17.66 6.78 2.52
C ARG A 112 -19.00 6.16 2.97
N ILE A 113 -19.79 5.64 2.02
CA ILE A 113 -21.08 5.01 2.32
C ILE A 113 -20.88 3.70 3.07
N SER A 114 -19.97 2.86 2.59
CA SER A 114 -19.60 1.59 3.22
C SER A 114 -19.06 1.81 4.63
N GLN A 115 -18.19 2.80 4.83
CA GLN A 115 -17.66 3.20 6.13
C GLN A 115 -18.78 3.57 7.10
N LYS A 116 -19.74 4.40 6.68
CA LYS A 116 -20.86 4.82 7.52
C LYS A 116 -21.77 3.67 7.90
N LYS A 117 -22.07 2.77 6.95
CA LYS A 117 -22.83 1.54 7.22
C LYS A 117 -22.10 0.64 8.21
N PHE A 118 -20.79 0.50 8.08
CA PHE A 118 -19.96 -0.30 8.95
C PHE A 118 -19.94 0.25 10.39
N ILE A 119 -19.71 1.56 10.54
CA ILE A 119 -19.75 2.26 11.84
C ILE A 119 -21.12 2.05 12.51
N LYS A 120 -22.23 2.21 11.76
CA LYS A 120 -23.58 1.98 12.26
C LYS A 120 -23.79 0.53 12.72
N LYS A 121 -23.31 -0.45 11.95
CA LYS A 121 -23.37 -1.88 12.30
C LYS A 121 -22.66 -2.19 13.62
N LEU A 122 -21.57 -1.47 13.91
CA LEU A 122 -20.80 -1.61 15.15
C LEU A 122 -21.44 -0.87 16.34
N GLY A 123 -22.55 -0.14 16.13
CA GLY A 123 -23.19 0.65 17.19
C GLY A 123 -22.38 1.87 17.62
N LEU A 124 -21.41 2.31 16.81
CA LEU A 124 -20.57 3.46 17.12
C LEU A 124 -21.29 4.78 16.73
N PRO A 125 -21.13 5.85 17.54
CA PRO A 125 -21.71 7.15 17.21
C PRO A 125 -21.08 7.72 15.93
N SER A 126 -21.91 8.32 15.08
CA SER A 126 -21.48 8.95 13.84
C SER A 126 -22.36 10.17 13.56
N PRO A 127 -21.80 11.27 13.04
CA PRO A 127 -22.62 12.40 12.59
C PRO A 127 -23.67 11.99 11.57
N ASN A 128 -24.77 12.72 11.52
CA ASN A 128 -25.78 12.57 10.46
C ASN A 128 -25.16 12.91 9.09
N TRP A 129 -25.60 12.20 8.05
CA TRP A 129 -25.05 12.30 6.69
C TRP A 129 -26.08 11.95 5.64
#